data_b048ce636265aba2cc7830c0455a271c
#
_entry.id   b048ce636265aba2cc7830c0455a271c
#
_cell.length_a   1.000
_cell.length_b   1.000
_cell.length_c   1.000
_cell.angle_alpha   90.00
_cell.angle_beta   90.00
_cell.angle_gamma   90.00
#
_symmetry.space_group_name_H-M   'P 1'
#
loop_
_entity.id
_entity.type
_entity.pdbx_description
1 polymer ?
#
loop_
_entity_poly.entity_id
_entity_poly.type
_entity_poly.pdbx_seq_one_letter_code
_entity_poly.pdbx_strand_id
1 'polypeptide(L)'
;MATKKATQEKFDFKKVFKNCYAPKPTPQFVSVPRFSFISVQGCGNPNEADGAYQSALQCLYALSYTIKMSKKIKALKNYVEYVVPPLEGLWWGRENGESKEHFKWQAMIAQPDFVSQEIFEYATQEVAAKKGIDSTKASLIHFEEGLCVQMLHIGSYDDEPQSLAKIKDFMMCNALQNDIGSVQGDFTRLHHEIYLNNPNKTPPHKLKTILRIPVRKIQV
;
A
#
# COMPACT_ATOMS: atom_id res chain seq x y z
N MET A 1 -33.95 30.56 -4.13
CA MET A 1 -33.80 29.10 -3.92
C MET A 1 -32.35 28.72 -4.23
N ALA A 2 -31.59 28.36 -3.20
CA ALA A 2 -30.19 27.97 -3.37
C ALA A 2 -30.16 26.52 -3.85
N THR A 3 -29.76 26.28 -5.09
CA THR A 3 -29.51 24.96 -5.65
C THR A 3 -28.37 24.30 -4.87
N LYS A 4 -28.67 23.28 -4.06
CA LYS A 4 -27.65 22.40 -3.48
C LYS A 4 -26.85 21.80 -4.63
N LYS A 5 -25.57 22.23 -4.79
CA LYS A 5 -24.62 21.53 -5.63
C LYS A 5 -24.56 20.10 -5.15
N ALA A 6 -24.95 19.15 -5.99
CA ALA A 6 -24.74 17.74 -5.74
C ALA A 6 -23.23 17.52 -5.52
N THR A 7 -22.83 17.15 -4.32
CA THR A 7 -21.45 16.78 -4.01
C THR A 7 -21.17 15.49 -4.77
N GLN A 8 -20.42 15.58 -5.84
CA GLN A 8 -19.95 14.42 -6.59
C GLN A 8 -19.17 13.50 -5.62
N GLU A 9 -19.59 12.25 -5.50
CA GLU A 9 -18.94 11.30 -4.60
C GLU A 9 -17.50 11.09 -5.04
N LYS A 10 -16.55 11.22 -4.10
CA LYS A 10 -15.13 11.07 -4.38
C LYS A 10 -14.81 9.59 -4.60
N PHE A 11 -13.99 9.29 -5.59
CA PHE A 11 -13.42 7.97 -5.78
C PHE A 11 -12.60 7.59 -4.53
N ASP A 12 -12.95 6.49 -3.89
CA ASP A 12 -12.27 5.97 -2.69
C ASP A 12 -11.96 4.50 -2.91
N PHE A 13 -10.66 4.14 -2.95
CA PHE A 13 -10.20 2.77 -3.14
C PHE A 13 -10.87 1.80 -2.16
N LYS A 14 -11.02 2.19 -0.90
CA LYS A 14 -11.66 1.35 0.13
C LYS A 14 -13.13 1.09 -0.14
N LYS A 15 -13.79 1.96 -0.87
CA LYS A 15 -15.21 1.81 -1.25
C LYS A 15 -15.37 1.07 -2.57
N VAL A 16 -14.51 1.37 -3.56
CA VAL A 16 -14.58 0.79 -4.91
C VAL A 16 -14.03 -0.63 -4.91
N PHE A 17 -12.88 -0.85 -4.27
CA PHE A 17 -12.19 -2.15 -4.20
C PHE A 17 -12.35 -2.79 -2.82
N LYS A 18 -13.58 -2.91 -2.33
CA LYS A 18 -13.89 -3.44 -0.99
C LYS A 18 -13.25 -4.80 -0.72
N ASN A 19 -13.22 -5.67 -1.72
CA ASN A 19 -12.60 -6.98 -1.58
C ASN A 19 -11.12 -6.92 -1.26
N CYS A 20 -10.41 -5.87 -1.72
CA CYS A 20 -8.98 -5.68 -1.49
C CYS A 20 -8.71 -4.86 -0.23
N TYR A 21 -9.58 -3.90 0.13
CA TYR A 21 -9.31 -2.90 1.17
C TYR A 21 -10.22 -2.96 2.41
N ALA A 22 -11.16 -3.90 2.46
CA ALA A 22 -12.08 -4.07 3.60
C ALA A 22 -12.32 -5.56 3.94
N PRO A 23 -11.25 -6.38 4.14
CA PRO A 23 -11.43 -7.77 4.51
C PRO A 23 -11.99 -7.92 5.92
N LYS A 24 -12.49 -9.13 6.22
CA LYS A 24 -12.92 -9.52 7.56
C LYS A 24 -11.70 -9.85 8.46
N PRO A 25 -11.87 -9.89 9.80
CA PRO A 25 -10.84 -10.37 10.73
C PRO A 25 -10.60 -11.89 10.66
N THR A 26 -11.00 -12.53 9.60
CA THR A 26 -10.79 -13.95 9.31
C THR A 26 -10.14 -14.08 7.93
N PRO A 27 -9.24 -15.06 7.74
CA PRO A 27 -8.60 -15.26 6.45
C PRO A 27 -9.61 -15.50 5.34
N GLN A 28 -9.37 -14.90 4.17
CA GLN A 28 -10.20 -15.02 2.99
C GLN A 28 -9.36 -14.93 1.72
N PHE A 29 -9.85 -15.52 0.64
CA PHE A 29 -9.27 -15.34 -0.69
C PHE A 29 -9.52 -13.94 -1.21
N VAL A 30 -8.56 -13.44 -1.98
CA VAL A 30 -8.69 -12.24 -2.79
C VAL A 30 -7.91 -12.40 -4.09
N SER A 31 -8.49 -11.95 -5.20
CA SER A 31 -7.76 -11.73 -6.44
C SER A 31 -7.54 -10.22 -6.57
N VAL A 32 -6.31 -9.79 -6.48
CA VAL A 32 -5.93 -8.38 -6.51
C VAL A 32 -5.60 -8.00 -7.93
N PRO A 33 -6.37 -7.08 -8.55
CA PRO A 33 -6.13 -6.66 -9.92
C PRO A 33 -4.87 -5.79 -10.02
N ARG A 34 -4.51 -5.43 -11.24
CA ARG A 34 -3.43 -4.49 -11.48
C ARG A 34 -3.79 -3.10 -10.94
N PHE A 35 -2.90 -2.54 -10.12
CA PHE A 35 -2.97 -1.18 -9.63
C PHE A 35 -1.70 -0.40 -10.00
N SER A 36 -1.82 0.93 -9.97
CA SER A 36 -0.72 1.87 -10.08
C SER A 36 -0.33 2.38 -8.70
N PHE A 37 0.96 2.50 -8.43
CA PHE A 37 1.47 3.00 -7.15
C PHE A 37 2.59 4.01 -7.36
N ILE A 38 2.63 5.05 -6.54
CA ILE A 38 3.87 5.76 -6.27
C ILE A 38 4.58 4.99 -5.18
N SER A 39 5.84 4.67 -5.40
CA SER A 39 6.60 3.71 -4.59
C SER A 39 8.02 4.21 -4.30
N VAL A 40 8.51 3.92 -3.11
CA VAL A 40 9.91 4.08 -2.69
C VAL A 40 10.39 2.79 -2.07
N GLN A 41 11.52 2.27 -2.57
CA GLN A 41 12.16 1.08 -2.03
C GLN A 41 13.36 1.45 -1.15
N GLY A 42 13.57 0.69 -0.08
CA GLY A 42 14.70 0.91 0.82
C GLY A 42 14.95 -0.27 1.75
N CYS A 43 15.86 -0.06 2.69
CA CYS A 43 16.19 -1.00 3.76
C CYS A 43 16.40 -0.24 5.07
N GLY A 44 16.35 -0.96 6.18
CA GLY A 44 16.57 -0.42 7.53
C GLY A 44 15.33 -0.52 8.42
N ASN A 45 15.52 -0.09 9.66
CA ASN A 45 14.49 -0.17 10.70
C ASN A 45 13.37 0.85 10.44
N PRO A 46 12.10 0.41 10.25
CA PRO A 46 10.98 1.32 10.00
C PRO A 46 10.63 2.19 11.21
N ASN A 47 11.09 1.82 12.40
CA ASN A 47 10.84 2.56 13.65
C ASN A 47 11.91 3.61 13.97
N GLU A 48 12.97 3.70 13.16
CA GLU A 48 14.00 4.73 13.33
C GLU A 48 13.41 6.11 13.02
N ALA A 49 13.49 7.00 14.02
CA ALA A 49 13.09 8.40 13.86
C ALA A 49 13.83 9.04 12.74
N ASP A 50 13.69 9.77 11.91
CA ASP A 50 14.48 10.36 10.80
C ASP A 50 15.20 9.32 9.89
N GLY A 51 14.80 8.03 9.98
CA GLY A 51 15.34 6.96 9.17
C GLY A 51 14.88 6.98 7.70
N ALA A 52 15.43 6.06 6.91
CA ALA A 52 15.14 5.94 5.50
C ALA A 52 13.64 5.69 5.24
N TYR A 53 12.97 4.90 6.09
CA TYR A 53 11.55 4.62 5.96
C TYR A 53 10.70 5.87 6.18
N GLN A 54 10.98 6.66 7.21
CA GLN A 54 10.25 7.91 7.49
C GLN A 54 10.41 8.93 6.37
N SER A 55 11.64 9.05 5.82
CA SER A 55 11.91 9.89 4.65
C SER A 55 11.10 9.43 3.41
N ALA A 56 11.00 8.11 3.20
CA ALA A 56 10.18 7.55 2.14
C ALA A 56 8.69 7.88 2.32
N LEU A 57 8.15 7.75 3.54
CA LEU A 57 6.75 8.13 3.83
C LEU A 57 6.50 9.61 3.56
N GLN A 58 7.40 10.48 4.00
CA GLN A 58 7.30 11.91 3.73
C GLN A 58 7.26 12.21 2.23
N CYS A 59 8.12 11.57 1.45
CA CYS A 59 8.16 11.68 -0.01
C CYS A 59 6.83 11.20 -0.64
N LEU A 60 6.36 10.00 -0.29
CA LEU A 60 5.14 9.40 -0.83
C LEU A 60 3.90 10.28 -0.59
N TYR A 61 3.74 10.77 0.64
CA TYR A 61 2.64 11.66 0.97
C TYR A 61 2.78 13.02 0.27
N ALA A 62 3.99 13.57 0.18
CA ALA A 62 4.23 14.83 -0.51
C ALA A 62 3.83 14.73 -1.99
N LEU A 63 4.22 13.66 -2.69
CA LEU A 63 3.85 13.40 -4.09
C LEU A 63 2.34 13.20 -4.25
N SER A 64 1.74 12.29 -3.46
CA SER A 64 0.32 11.95 -3.55
C SER A 64 -0.58 13.18 -3.30
N TYR A 65 -0.25 14.00 -2.30
CA TYR A 65 -1.01 15.22 -2.03
C TYR A 65 -0.72 16.33 -3.04
N THR A 66 0.48 16.40 -3.62
CA THR A 66 0.78 17.36 -4.71
C THR A 66 -0.08 17.03 -5.93
N ILE A 67 -0.19 15.78 -6.33
CA ILE A 67 -1.08 15.34 -7.41
C ILE A 67 -2.53 15.70 -7.08
N LYS A 68 -3.01 15.33 -5.91
CA LYS A 68 -4.40 15.56 -5.49
C LYS A 68 -4.78 17.05 -5.44
N MET A 69 -3.88 17.91 -4.98
CA MET A 69 -4.18 19.32 -4.70
C MET A 69 -3.84 20.26 -5.87
N SER A 70 -3.12 19.80 -6.88
CA SER A 70 -2.70 20.61 -8.01
C SER A 70 -3.90 21.10 -8.84
N LYS A 71 -4.04 22.42 -8.98
CA LYS A 71 -5.04 23.01 -9.86
C LYS A 71 -4.83 22.62 -11.32
N LYS A 72 -3.57 22.47 -11.75
CA LYS A 72 -3.20 22.06 -13.11
C LYS A 72 -3.70 20.63 -13.39
N ILE A 73 -3.49 19.70 -12.46
CA ILE A 73 -3.95 18.32 -12.61
C ILE A 73 -5.48 18.23 -12.54
N LYS A 74 -6.11 18.96 -11.61
CA LYS A 74 -7.58 19.04 -11.51
C LYS A 74 -8.27 19.59 -12.76
N ALA A 75 -7.56 20.34 -13.59
CA ALA A 75 -8.07 20.85 -14.86
C ALA A 75 -8.01 19.82 -15.99
N LEU A 76 -7.37 18.65 -15.80
CA LEU A 76 -7.33 17.61 -16.80
C LEU A 76 -8.73 17.00 -17.02
N LYS A 77 -9.06 16.70 -18.28
CA LYS A 77 -10.37 16.19 -18.68
C LYS A 77 -10.71 14.84 -18.03
N ASN A 78 -9.68 14.01 -17.77
CA ASN A 78 -9.81 12.68 -17.17
C ASN A 78 -9.59 12.68 -15.65
N TYR A 79 -9.45 13.85 -15.00
CA TYR A 79 -9.30 13.92 -13.55
C TYR A 79 -10.57 13.45 -12.84
N VAL A 80 -10.38 12.67 -11.81
CA VAL A 80 -11.42 12.24 -10.88
C VAL A 80 -11.08 12.69 -9.48
N GLU A 81 -12.00 13.36 -8.78
CA GLU A 81 -11.78 13.72 -7.38
C GLU A 81 -11.75 12.45 -6.52
N TYR A 82 -10.68 12.28 -5.74
CA TYR A 82 -10.43 11.02 -5.01
C TYR A 82 -9.95 11.25 -3.57
N VAL A 83 -10.02 10.19 -2.77
CA VAL A 83 -9.40 10.12 -1.44
C VAL A 83 -8.00 9.51 -1.63
N VAL A 84 -6.95 10.12 -1.07
CA VAL A 84 -5.62 9.52 -1.09
C VAL A 84 -5.71 8.16 -0.38
N PRO A 85 -5.32 7.07 -1.06
CA PRO A 85 -5.38 5.73 -0.50
C PRO A 85 -4.49 5.56 0.73
N PRO A 86 -4.69 4.50 1.52
CA PRO A 86 -3.81 4.19 2.64
C PRO A 86 -2.37 3.95 2.19
N LEU A 87 -1.44 4.09 3.11
CA LEU A 87 -0.07 3.62 2.95
C LEU A 87 -0.07 2.10 2.88
N GLU A 88 0.74 1.55 1.99
CA GLU A 88 0.94 0.12 1.81
C GLU A 88 2.45 -0.18 1.87
N GLY A 89 2.81 -1.39 2.28
CA GLY A 89 4.19 -1.82 2.37
C GLY A 89 4.37 -3.27 1.93
N LEU A 90 5.36 -3.51 1.08
CA LEU A 90 5.87 -4.85 0.81
C LEU A 90 7.11 -5.07 1.67
N TRP A 91 7.22 -6.25 2.28
CA TRP A 91 8.26 -6.56 3.26
C TRP A 91 8.98 -7.86 2.93
N TRP A 92 10.33 -7.85 3.03
CA TRP A 92 11.16 -9.04 2.81
C TRP A 92 12.53 -8.91 3.48
N GLY A 93 13.34 -9.97 3.38
CA GLY A 93 14.76 -9.97 3.78
C GLY A 93 15.00 -10.08 5.27
N ARG A 94 13.97 -10.49 6.06
CA ARG A 94 14.17 -10.82 7.47
C ARG A 94 14.04 -12.33 7.65
N GLU A 95 15.11 -12.96 8.10
CA GLU A 95 15.05 -14.31 8.66
C GLU A 95 14.67 -14.27 10.15
N ASN A 96 14.13 -15.36 10.68
CA ASN A 96 13.70 -15.44 12.07
C ASN A 96 14.85 -15.09 13.03
N GLY A 97 14.67 -14.03 13.81
CA GLY A 97 15.63 -13.57 14.83
C GLY A 97 16.59 -12.48 14.40
N GLU A 98 16.57 -12.04 13.12
CA GLU A 98 17.39 -10.93 12.67
C GLU A 98 16.90 -9.58 13.18
N SER A 99 17.84 -8.62 13.29
CA SER A 99 17.56 -7.23 13.64
C SER A 99 16.64 -6.57 12.62
N LYS A 100 15.79 -5.66 13.09
CA LYS A 100 14.94 -4.82 12.23
C LYS A 100 15.74 -3.94 11.25
N GLU A 101 17.02 -3.77 11.46
CA GLU A 101 17.93 -3.03 10.58
C GLU A 101 18.12 -3.69 9.20
N HIS A 102 17.87 -5.00 9.08
CA HIS A 102 17.98 -5.76 7.84
C HIS A 102 16.66 -5.85 7.05
N PHE A 103 15.58 -5.24 7.54
CA PHE A 103 14.35 -5.17 6.78
C PHE A 103 14.56 -4.50 5.43
N LYS A 104 14.14 -5.18 4.39
CA LYS A 104 13.95 -4.58 3.07
C LYS A 104 12.46 -4.29 2.92
N TRP A 105 12.15 -3.13 2.39
CA TRP A 105 10.77 -2.69 2.25
C TRP A 105 10.58 -1.90 0.95
N GLN A 106 9.36 -1.93 0.49
CA GLN A 106 8.86 -1.06 -0.56
C GLN A 106 7.58 -0.39 -0.04
N ALA A 107 7.70 0.86 0.38
CA ALA A 107 6.55 1.66 0.78
C ALA A 107 5.87 2.24 -0.45
N MET A 108 4.52 2.27 -0.47
CA MET A 108 3.78 2.71 -1.64
C MET A 108 2.40 3.26 -1.29
N ILE A 109 1.86 4.08 -2.19
CA ILE A 109 0.49 4.61 -2.12
C ILE A 109 -0.15 4.41 -3.49
N ALA A 110 -1.29 3.71 -3.54
CA ALA A 110 -2.02 3.50 -4.77
C ALA A 110 -2.47 4.83 -5.40
N GLN A 111 -2.50 4.87 -6.72
CA GLN A 111 -2.88 6.04 -7.48
C GLN A 111 -4.05 5.71 -8.41
N PRO A 112 -4.98 6.67 -8.63
CA PRO A 112 -6.03 6.52 -9.65
C PRO A 112 -5.44 6.39 -11.06
N ASP A 113 -6.17 5.74 -11.96
CA ASP A 113 -5.72 5.42 -13.32
C ASP A 113 -5.37 6.65 -14.18
N PHE A 114 -5.87 7.85 -13.82
CA PHE A 114 -5.49 9.06 -14.54
C PHE A 114 -4.05 9.52 -14.27
N VAL A 115 -3.38 8.97 -13.24
CA VAL A 115 -2.01 9.35 -12.89
C VAL A 115 -1.04 8.68 -13.85
N SER A 116 -0.63 9.44 -14.87
CA SER A 116 0.38 9.04 -15.85
C SER A 116 1.80 9.33 -15.38
N GLN A 117 2.77 8.85 -16.14
CA GLN A 117 4.19 9.14 -15.92
C GLN A 117 4.46 10.66 -15.95
N GLU A 118 3.84 11.41 -16.87
CA GLU A 118 4.00 12.87 -16.96
C GLU A 118 3.44 13.58 -15.72
N ILE A 119 2.32 13.08 -15.16
CA ILE A 119 1.74 13.63 -13.91
C ILE A 119 2.67 13.35 -12.74
N PHE A 120 3.25 12.17 -12.69
CA PHE A 120 4.22 11.81 -11.67
C PHE A 120 5.48 12.69 -11.76
N GLU A 121 6.06 12.86 -12.94
CA GLU A 121 7.23 13.74 -13.17
C GLU A 121 6.93 15.19 -12.82
N TYR A 122 5.77 15.71 -13.20
CA TYR A 122 5.33 17.02 -12.76
C TYR A 122 5.28 17.12 -11.23
N ALA A 123 4.74 16.10 -10.55
CA ALA A 123 4.66 16.12 -9.09
C ALA A 123 6.04 16.06 -8.43
N THR A 124 7.00 15.30 -8.96
CA THR A 124 8.38 15.26 -8.45
C THR A 124 9.07 16.64 -8.55
N GLN A 125 8.92 17.33 -9.68
CA GLN A 125 9.45 18.68 -9.88
C GLN A 125 8.82 19.69 -8.89
N GLU A 126 7.49 19.64 -8.72
CA GLU A 126 6.78 20.50 -7.78
C GLU A 126 7.18 20.26 -6.33
N VAL A 127 7.36 18.99 -5.93
CA VAL A 127 7.78 18.61 -4.58
C VAL A 127 9.21 19.09 -4.31
N ALA A 128 10.13 18.86 -5.22
CA ALA A 128 11.50 19.35 -5.12
C ALA A 128 11.56 20.88 -5.00
N ALA A 129 10.86 21.59 -5.91
CA ALA A 129 10.90 23.04 -5.97
C ALA A 129 10.24 23.73 -4.76
N LYS A 130 9.10 23.20 -4.28
CA LYS A 130 8.28 23.87 -3.25
C LYS A 130 8.53 23.37 -1.82
N LYS A 131 9.01 22.14 -1.67
CA LYS A 131 9.17 21.51 -0.36
C LYS A 131 10.60 21.07 -0.05
N GLY A 132 11.51 21.10 -1.04
CA GLY A 132 12.88 20.65 -0.87
C GLY A 132 13.01 19.17 -0.53
N ILE A 133 11.98 18.34 -0.83
CA ILE A 133 12.00 16.90 -0.55
C ILE A 133 12.62 16.18 -1.73
N ASP A 134 13.62 15.34 -1.45
CA ASP A 134 14.23 14.45 -2.45
C ASP A 134 13.24 13.34 -2.82
N SER A 135 12.90 13.27 -4.09
CA SER A 135 12.01 12.26 -4.67
C SER A 135 12.71 11.39 -5.72
N THR A 136 14.04 11.41 -5.79
CA THR A 136 14.83 10.66 -6.80
C THR A 136 14.67 9.14 -6.67
N LYS A 137 14.37 8.64 -5.47
CA LYS A 137 14.11 7.22 -5.20
C LYS A 137 12.64 6.81 -5.45
N ALA A 138 11.76 7.78 -5.72
CA ALA A 138 10.36 7.48 -6.00
C ALA A 138 10.17 7.05 -7.45
N SER A 139 9.25 6.13 -7.68
CA SER A 139 8.86 5.66 -9.01
C SER A 139 7.35 5.45 -9.11
N LEU A 140 6.80 5.59 -10.30
CA LEU A 140 5.46 5.16 -10.63
C LEU A 140 5.54 3.73 -11.15
N ILE A 141 4.94 2.80 -10.43
CA ILE A 141 4.97 1.37 -10.77
C ILE A 141 3.56 0.84 -11.00
N HIS A 142 3.46 -0.26 -11.74
CA HIS A 142 2.21 -0.94 -12.02
C HIS A 142 2.43 -2.44 -11.86
N PHE A 143 1.64 -3.08 -11.02
CA PHE A 143 1.68 -4.54 -10.92
C PHE A 143 0.33 -5.13 -10.57
N GLU A 144 0.17 -6.40 -10.88
CA GLU A 144 -0.95 -7.24 -10.49
C GLU A 144 -0.45 -8.22 -9.43
N GLU A 145 -1.05 -8.18 -8.24
CA GLU A 145 -0.65 -9.10 -7.17
C GLU A 145 -1.29 -10.48 -7.32
N GLY A 146 -2.45 -10.55 -8.01
CA GLY A 146 -3.13 -11.80 -8.33
C GLY A 146 -3.75 -12.49 -7.13
N LEU A 147 -3.69 -13.83 -7.07
CA LEU A 147 -4.32 -14.64 -6.03
C LEU A 147 -3.54 -14.54 -4.71
N CYS A 148 -4.25 -14.10 -3.67
CA CYS A 148 -3.71 -13.96 -2.32
C CYS A 148 -4.70 -14.50 -1.27
N VAL A 149 -4.20 -14.74 -0.07
CA VAL A 149 -4.99 -14.85 1.16
C VAL A 149 -4.75 -13.61 1.99
N GLN A 150 -5.81 -13.00 2.50
CA GLN A 150 -5.71 -11.80 3.34
C GLN A 150 -6.66 -11.86 4.53
N MET A 151 -6.37 -11.06 5.56
CA MET A 151 -7.29 -10.79 6.66
C MET A 151 -7.04 -9.40 7.26
N LEU A 152 -8.03 -8.89 8.00
CA LEU A 152 -7.85 -7.70 8.82
C LEU A 152 -7.23 -8.09 10.15
N HIS A 153 -6.04 -7.61 10.44
CA HIS A 153 -5.44 -7.60 11.76
C HIS A 153 -5.93 -6.37 12.55
N ILE A 154 -6.33 -6.57 13.80
CA ILE A 154 -6.70 -5.49 14.73
C ILE A 154 -5.82 -5.67 15.97
N GLY A 155 -4.92 -4.73 16.21
CA GLY A 155 -3.94 -4.81 17.28
C GLY A 155 -2.63 -4.12 16.92
N SER A 156 -1.64 -4.27 17.80
CA SER A 156 -0.28 -3.79 17.56
C SER A 156 0.42 -4.59 16.47
N TYR A 157 1.43 -4.02 15.83
CA TYR A 157 2.25 -4.76 14.86
C TYR A 157 2.98 -5.96 15.49
N ASP A 158 3.25 -5.91 16.80
CA ASP A 158 3.88 -7.03 17.52
C ASP A 158 2.93 -8.23 17.69
N ASP A 159 1.61 -8.03 17.54
CA ASP A 159 0.59 -9.09 17.61
C ASP A 159 0.29 -9.73 16.24
N GLU A 160 0.83 -9.21 15.13
CA GLU A 160 0.63 -9.73 13.77
C GLU A 160 0.99 -11.22 13.59
N PRO A 161 2.00 -11.78 14.29
CA PRO A 161 2.30 -13.21 14.18
C PRO A 161 1.10 -14.12 14.47
N GLN A 162 0.16 -13.71 15.35
CA GLN A 162 -1.06 -14.48 15.63
C GLN A 162 -2.02 -14.48 14.42
N SER A 163 -2.09 -13.37 13.69
CA SER A 163 -2.92 -13.28 12.48
C SER A 163 -2.27 -14.01 11.31
N LEU A 164 -0.94 -13.95 11.18
CA LEU A 164 -0.19 -14.70 10.17
C LEU A 164 -0.32 -16.22 10.39
N ALA A 165 -0.35 -16.69 11.64
CA ALA A 165 -0.62 -18.09 11.96
C ALA A 165 -2.01 -18.52 11.42
N LYS A 166 -3.06 -17.70 11.61
CA LYS A 166 -4.40 -17.99 11.06
C LYS A 166 -4.41 -18.03 9.53
N ILE A 167 -3.67 -17.14 8.86
CA ILE A 167 -3.51 -17.18 7.40
C ILE A 167 -2.85 -18.50 6.98
N LYS A 168 -1.79 -18.92 7.68
CA LYS A 168 -1.08 -20.18 7.41
C LYS A 168 -1.98 -21.40 7.56
N ASP A 169 -2.77 -21.47 8.64
CA ASP A 169 -3.72 -22.55 8.88
C ASP A 169 -4.79 -22.60 7.78
N PHE A 170 -5.33 -21.44 7.39
CA PHE A 170 -6.27 -21.34 6.28
C PHE A 170 -5.67 -21.83 4.97
N MET A 171 -4.41 -21.49 4.69
CA MET A 171 -3.72 -21.97 3.49
C MET A 171 -3.59 -23.48 3.48
N MET A 172 -3.18 -24.10 4.62
CA MET A 172 -3.08 -25.56 4.74
C MET A 172 -4.43 -26.25 4.53
N CYS A 173 -5.50 -25.73 5.14
CA CYS A 173 -6.85 -26.28 4.98
C CYS A 173 -7.40 -26.18 3.54
N ASN A 174 -6.87 -25.29 2.72
CA ASN A 174 -7.34 -25.05 1.34
C ASN A 174 -6.34 -25.55 0.27
N ALA A 175 -5.37 -26.39 0.62
CA ALA A 175 -4.34 -26.89 -0.29
C ALA A 175 -3.61 -25.77 -1.06
N LEU A 176 -3.21 -24.71 -0.35
CA LEU A 176 -2.49 -23.59 -0.89
C LEU A 176 -1.02 -23.62 -0.46
N GLN A 177 -0.16 -23.22 -1.35
CA GLN A 177 1.25 -22.97 -1.09
C GLN A 177 1.51 -21.47 -1.01
N ASN A 178 2.37 -21.07 -0.06
CA ASN A 178 2.92 -19.72 -0.03
C ASN A 178 3.71 -19.44 -1.31
N ASP A 179 3.47 -18.30 -1.91
CA ASP A 179 4.07 -17.92 -3.19
C ASP A 179 4.93 -16.64 -3.08
N ILE A 180 5.32 -16.27 -1.84
CA ILE A 180 6.29 -15.20 -1.59
C ILE A 180 7.61 -15.56 -2.29
N GLY A 181 8.19 -14.57 -2.99
CA GLY A 181 9.42 -14.71 -3.75
C GLY A 181 9.20 -15.16 -5.20
N SER A 182 8.00 -15.57 -5.60
CA SER A 182 7.71 -15.84 -7.01
C SER A 182 7.69 -14.54 -7.84
N VAL A 183 8.08 -14.64 -9.08
CA VAL A 183 8.12 -13.51 -10.02
C VAL A 183 6.92 -13.59 -10.95
N GLN A 184 6.17 -12.49 -11.06
CA GLN A 184 5.05 -12.34 -11.98
C GLN A 184 5.28 -11.10 -12.85
N GLY A 185 5.66 -11.30 -14.11
CA GLY A 185 6.17 -10.23 -14.96
C GLY A 185 7.46 -9.64 -14.37
N ASP A 186 7.47 -8.33 -14.17
CA ASP A 186 8.61 -7.60 -13.56
C ASP A 186 8.46 -7.43 -12.04
N PHE A 187 7.48 -8.09 -11.42
CA PHE A 187 7.15 -7.92 -10.01
C PHE A 187 7.42 -9.20 -9.22
N THR A 188 8.13 -9.06 -8.08
CA THR A 188 8.29 -10.14 -7.10
C THR A 188 7.17 -10.06 -6.08
N ARG A 189 6.42 -11.14 -5.92
CA ARG A 189 5.32 -11.26 -4.96
C ARG A 189 5.88 -11.36 -3.55
N LEU A 190 5.44 -10.48 -2.65
CA LEU A 190 5.99 -10.35 -1.31
C LEU A 190 4.87 -10.32 -0.26
N HIS A 191 5.26 -10.36 1.02
CA HIS A 191 4.34 -10.06 2.11
C HIS A 191 3.88 -8.60 2.00
N HIS A 192 2.56 -8.39 2.00
CA HIS A 192 1.97 -7.09 1.77
C HIS A 192 1.11 -6.66 2.97
N GLU A 193 1.37 -5.47 3.48
CA GLU A 193 0.65 -4.83 4.56
C GLU A 193 -0.01 -3.54 4.08
N ILE A 194 -1.27 -3.30 4.46
CA ILE A 194 -2.01 -2.08 4.14
C ILE A 194 -2.46 -1.43 5.44
N TYR A 195 -2.01 -0.21 5.72
CA TYR A 195 -2.20 0.48 6.99
C TYR A 195 -3.45 1.37 6.97
N LEU A 196 -4.55 0.90 7.56
CA LEU A 196 -5.84 1.59 7.48
C LEU A 196 -5.98 2.75 8.48
N ASN A 197 -5.10 2.83 9.47
CA ASN A 197 -5.05 3.87 10.49
C ASN A 197 -3.69 4.56 10.52
N ASN A 198 -3.68 5.79 11.04
CA ASN A 198 -2.43 6.48 11.35
C ASN A 198 -1.93 6.02 12.74
N PRO A 199 -0.76 5.35 12.86
CA PRO A 199 -0.25 4.84 14.14
C PRO A 199 0.04 5.94 15.14
N ASN A 200 0.35 7.17 14.69
CA ASN A 200 0.60 8.31 15.57
C ASN A 200 -0.69 8.90 16.19
N LYS A 201 -1.87 8.47 15.73
CA LYS A 201 -3.19 8.98 16.16
C LYS A 201 -4.11 7.90 16.71
N THR A 202 -3.72 6.62 16.56
CA THR A 202 -4.56 5.48 16.92
C THR A 202 -3.85 4.66 17.98
N PRO A 203 -4.49 4.37 19.12
CA PRO A 203 -3.92 3.48 20.14
C PRO A 203 -3.57 2.10 19.54
N PRO A 204 -2.46 1.46 19.95
CA PRO A 204 -1.97 0.22 19.36
C PRO A 204 -3.04 -0.88 19.24
N HIS A 205 -3.86 -1.10 20.29
CA HIS A 205 -4.92 -2.12 20.29
C HIS A 205 -6.08 -1.85 19.35
N LYS A 206 -6.13 -0.67 18.69
CA LYS A 206 -7.14 -0.26 17.70
C LYS A 206 -6.56 -0.08 16.30
N LEU A 207 -5.27 -0.31 16.11
CA LEU A 207 -4.67 -0.29 14.79
C LEU A 207 -5.32 -1.35 13.90
N LYS A 208 -5.39 -1.05 12.62
CA LYS A 208 -5.99 -1.93 11.60
C LYS A 208 -5.01 -2.04 10.44
N THR A 209 -4.51 -3.24 10.24
CA THR A 209 -3.61 -3.59 9.13
C THR A 209 -4.23 -4.73 8.34
N ILE A 210 -4.25 -4.61 7.02
CA ILE A 210 -4.56 -5.77 6.18
C ILE A 210 -3.25 -6.52 5.97
N LEU A 211 -3.21 -7.78 6.40
CA LEU A 211 -2.11 -8.69 6.13
C LEU A 211 -2.47 -9.53 4.91
N ARG A 212 -1.62 -9.56 3.90
CA ARG A 212 -1.85 -10.24 2.63
C ARG A 212 -0.65 -11.06 2.23
N ILE A 213 -0.88 -12.33 1.91
CA ILE A 213 0.13 -13.30 1.49
C ILE A 213 -0.24 -13.81 0.10
N PRO A 214 0.65 -13.67 -0.89
CA PRO A 214 0.46 -14.29 -2.19
C PRO A 214 0.49 -15.81 -2.07
N VAL A 215 -0.40 -16.45 -2.83
CA VAL A 215 -0.56 -17.92 -2.78
C VAL A 215 -0.72 -18.50 -4.17
N ARG A 216 -0.42 -19.80 -4.28
CA ARG A 216 -0.76 -20.61 -5.44
C ARG A 216 -1.42 -21.92 -5.01
N LYS A 217 -2.24 -22.49 -5.88
CA LYS A 217 -2.81 -23.82 -5.65
C LYS A 217 -1.71 -24.88 -5.74
N ILE A 218 -1.74 -25.85 -4.86
CA ILE A 218 -0.90 -27.05 -4.98
C ILE A 218 -1.45 -27.82 -6.19
N GLN A 219 -0.61 -28.04 -7.20
CA GLN A 219 -0.94 -28.97 -8.28
C GLN A 219 -0.81 -30.38 -7.71
N VAL A 220 -1.92 -31.11 -7.70
CA VAL A 220 -2.00 -32.53 -7.33
C VAL A 220 -1.72 -33.37 -8.57
#